data_5076d6b426f331ff916c82eb39102d6e
#
_entry.id   5076d6b426f331ff916c82eb39102d6e
#
_cell.length_a   1.000
_cell.length_b   1.000
_cell.length_c   1.000
_cell.angle_alpha   90.00
_cell.angle_beta   90.00
_cell.angle_gamma   90.00
#
_symmetry.space_group_name_H-M   'P 1'
#
loop_
_entity.id
_entity.type
_entity.pdbx_description
1 polymer ?
#
loop_
_entity_poly.entity_id
_entity_poly.type
_entity_poly.pdbx_seq_one_letter_code
_entity_poly.pdbx_strand_id
1 'polypeptide(L)'
;MAEPVFISVRKTVGGPRCIATDDGDRVRERLAPALREGRRIVLSFAGVEMVIPAFLSSAIGQLYGEFSEAQVDSFVVVQDLRERNQPII
;
A
#
# COMPACT_ATOMS: atom_id res chain seq x y z
N MET A 1 11.05 -9.75 18.60
CA MET A 1 10.36 -9.80 17.32
C MET A 1 9.37 -8.67 17.21
N ALA A 2 9.45 -7.91 16.14
CA ALA A 2 8.54 -6.80 15.97
C ALA A 2 7.18 -7.31 15.50
N GLU A 3 6.12 -6.72 16.02
CA GLU A 3 4.79 -7.04 15.57
C GLU A 3 4.53 -6.43 14.21
N PRO A 4 3.64 -7.01 13.41
CA PRO A 4 3.27 -6.43 12.13
C PRO A 4 2.68 -5.04 12.31
N VAL A 5 2.98 -4.18 11.36
CA VAL A 5 2.39 -2.85 11.30
C VAL A 5 1.14 -2.93 10.45
N PHE A 6 0.04 -2.44 10.98
CA PHE A 6 -1.22 -2.40 10.24
C PHE A 6 -1.46 -0.99 9.75
N ILE A 7 -1.60 -0.83 8.44
CA ILE A 7 -1.82 0.48 7.83
C ILE A 7 -3.13 0.45 7.06
N SER A 8 -4.06 1.33 7.46
CA SER A 8 -5.30 1.49 6.73
C SER A 8 -5.11 2.55 5.65
N VAL A 9 -5.25 2.14 4.40
CA VAL A 9 -5.12 3.07 3.29
C VAL A 9 -6.19 4.15 3.37
N ARG A 10 -7.41 3.74 3.67
CA ARG A 10 -8.50 4.70 3.76
C ARG A 10 -8.24 5.78 4.80
N LYS A 11 -7.73 5.40 5.95
CA LYS A 11 -7.43 6.37 7.00
C LYS A 11 -6.24 7.23 6.64
N THR A 12 -5.25 6.65 6.00
CA THR A 12 -4.05 7.39 5.61
C THR A 12 -4.39 8.43 4.55
N VAL A 13 -5.21 8.06 3.60
CA VAL A 13 -5.61 8.94 2.51
C VAL A 13 -6.71 9.91 2.95
N GLY A 14 -7.53 9.50 3.89
CA GLY A 14 -8.61 10.34 4.40
C GLY A 14 -9.91 10.18 3.66
N GLY A 15 -10.08 9.09 2.90
CA GLY A 15 -11.33 8.84 2.20
C GLY A 15 -11.28 7.57 1.39
N PRO A 16 -12.39 7.23 0.74
CA PRO A 16 -12.50 5.95 0.05
C PRO A 16 -11.93 5.94 -1.36
N ARG A 17 -11.43 7.06 -1.85
CA ARG A 17 -10.91 7.16 -3.21
C ARG A 17 -9.42 7.37 -3.21
N CYS A 18 -8.71 6.48 -3.89
CA CYS A 18 -7.27 6.55 -4.02
C CYS A 18 -6.96 6.95 -5.46
N ILE A 19 -7.13 8.23 -5.75
CA ILE A 19 -7.03 8.73 -7.12
C ILE A 19 -5.98 9.83 -7.29
N ALA A 20 -5.24 10.14 -6.23
CA ALA A 20 -4.20 11.16 -6.31
C ALA A 20 -2.85 10.54 -6.00
N THR A 21 -1.82 10.93 -6.76
CA THR A 21 -0.48 10.44 -6.50
C THR A 21 0.06 10.96 -5.16
N ASP A 22 -0.37 12.15 -4.75
CA ASP A 22 0.04 12.67 -3.44
C ASP A 22 -0.43 11.77 -2.31
N ASP A 23 -1.61 11.19 -2.47
CA ASP A 23 -2.11 10.24 -1.47
C ASP A 23 -1.30 8.96 -1.48
N GLY A 24 -0.86 8.53 -2.65
CA GLY A 24 0.04 7.40 -2.75
C GLY A 24 1.36 7.66 -2.03
N ASP A 25 1.87 8.88 -2.15
CA ASP A 25 3.09 9.26 -1.45
C ASP A 25 2.92 9.18 0.06
N ARG A 26 1.75 9.56 0.56
CA ARG A 26 1.47 9.46 1.99
C ARG A 26 1.51 8.01 2.47
N VAL A 27 0.95 7.12 1.68
CA VAL A 27 0.98 5.69 2.01
C VAL A 27 2.42 5.20 2.00
N ARG A 28 3.19 5.58 0.98
CA ARG A 28 4.59 5.17 0.88
C ARG A 28 5.39 5.65 2.09
N GLU A 29 5.13 6.88 2.54
CA GLU A 29 5.83 7.44 3.68
C GLU A 29 5.56 6.66 4.96
N ARG A 30 4.43 5.96 5.02
CA ARG A 30 4.14 5.10 6.16
C ARG A 30 4.76 3.72 6.00
N LEU A 31 4.88 3.26 4.77
CA LEU A 31 5.44 1.95 4.50
C LEU A 31 6.95 1.91 4.65
N ALA A 32 7.63 2.93 4.14
CA ALA A 32 9.08 2.89 4.05
C ALA A 32 9.80 2.73 5.38
N PRO A 33 9.41 3.47 6.45
CA PRO A 33 10.11 3.28 7.73
C PRO A 33 9.97 1.86 8.27
N ALA A 34 8.79 1.26 8.12
CA ALA A 34 8.58 -0.10 8.60
C ALA A 34 9.42 -1.10 7.82
N LEU A 35 9.53 -0.89 6.51
CA LEU A 35 10.38 -1.75 5.69
C LEU A 35 11.85 -1.61 6.08
N ARG A 36 12.30 -0.40 6.39
CA ARG A 36 13.67 -0.20 6.82
C ARG A 36 13.97 -0.93 8.11
N GLU A 37 12.96 -1.08 8.95
CA GLU A 37 13.09 -1.80 10.22
C GLU A 37 12.92 -3.30 10.05
N GLY A 38 12.61 -3.76 8.85
CA GLY A 38 12.39 -5.18 8.61
C GLY A 38 11.09 -5.70 9.19
N ARG A 39 10.09 -4.85 9.33
CA ARG A 39 8.81 -5.23 9.91
C ARG A 39 7.83 -5.60 8.81
N ARG A 40 6.99 -6.57 9.11
CA ARG A 40 5.91 -6.91 8.21
C ARG A 40 4.83 -5.84 8.29
N ILE A 41 4.21 -5.58 7.15
CA ILE A 41 3.19 -4.57 7.04
C ILE A 41 1.94 -5.20 6.42
N VAL A 42 0.81 -4.96 7.06
CA VAL A 42 -0.47 -5.31 6.47
C VAL A 42 -1.08 -4.01 5.97
N LEU A 43 -1.18 -3.90 4.66
CA LEU A 43 -1.72 -2.72 4.01
C LEU A 43 -3.16 -3.02 3.63
N SER A 44 -4.09 -2.43 4.37
CA SER A 44 -5.50 -2.74 4.22
C SER A 44 -6.20 -1.71 3.35
N PHE A 45 -6.91 -2.19 2.35
CA PHE A 45 -7.74 -1.35 1.49
C PHE A 45 -9.21 -1.43 1.89
N ALA A 46 -9.49 -1.91 3.10
CA ALA A 46 -10.87 -2.00 3.57
C ALA A 46 -11.52 -0.62 3.54
N GLY A 47 -12.71 -0.55 2.97
CA GLY A 47 -13.44 0.70 2.85
C GLY A 47 -13.02 1.58 1.68
N VAL A 48 -12.03 1.16 0.92
CA VAL A 48 -11.59 1.89 -0.27
C VAL A 48 -12.46 1.46 -1.45
N GLU A 49 -13.05 2.44 -2.13
CA GLU A 49 -13.97 2.16 -3.23
C GLU A 49 -13.31 2.24 -4.60
N MET A 50 -12.27 3.02 -4.72
CA MET A 50 -11.61 3.22 -6.01
C MET A 50 -10.12 3.40 -5.83
N VAL A 51 -9.35 2.70 -6.65
CA VAL A 51 -7.90 2.81 -6.68
C VAL A 51 -7.48 2.89 -8.14
N ILE A 52 -6.70 3.91 -8.49
CA ILE A 52 -6.17 4.01 -9.85
C ILE A 52 -4.72 3.52 -9.87
N PRO A 53 -4.25 3.07 -11.04
CA PRO A 53 -2.87 2.57 -11.16
C PRO A 53 -1.82 3.58 -10.73
N ALA A 54 -2.04 4.86 -11.01
CA ALA A 54 -1.06 5.89 -10.63
C ALA A 54 -0.89 5.98 -9.12
N PHE A 55 -1.97 5.76 -8.35
CA PHE A 55 -1.89 5.72 -6.91
C PHE A 55 -1.02 4.55 -6.46
N LEU A 56 -1.25 3.37 -7.04
CA LEU A 56 -0.48 2.19 -6.67
C LEU A 56 1.00 2.36 -7.01
N SER A 57 1.30 3.00 -8.12
CA SER A 57 2.67 3.27 -8.48
C SER A 57 3.34 4.20 -7.48
N SER A 58 2.63 5.24 -7.02
CA SER A 58 3.19 6.15 -6.03
C SER A 58 3.35 5.48 -4.68
N ALA A 59 2.38 4.66 -4.28
CA ALA A 59 2.38 4.07 -2.95
C ALA A 59 3.34 2.90 -2.83
N ILE A 60 3.36 2.04 -3.83
CA ILE A 60 4.07 0.76 -3.76
C ILE A 60 5.16 0.67 -4.80
N GLY A 61 4.87 1.10 -6.03
CA GLY A 61 5.82 0.94 -7.11
C GLY A 61 7.16 1.58 -6.85
N GLN A 62 7.18 2.73 -6.20
CA GLN A 62 8.44 3.42 -5.92
C GLN A 62 9.26 2.76 -4.83
N LEU A 63 8.64 1.89 -4.05
CA LEU A 63 9.39 1.13 -3.06
C LEU A 63 10.40 0.21 -3.71
N TYR A 64 10.12 -0.25 -4.92
CA TYR A 64 11.04 -1.13 -5.63
C TYR A 64 12.33 -0.42 -6.07
N GLY A 65 12.33 0.90 -6.05
CA GLY A 65 13.55 1.66 -6.29
C GLY A 65 14.42 1.81 -5.06
N GLU A 66 13.83 1.66 -3.88
CA GLU A 66 14.53 1.83 -2.61
C GLU A 66 14.83 0.49 -1.95
N PHE A 67 13.96 -0.49 -2.15
CA PHE A 67 14.08 -1.81 -1.54
C PHE A 67 14.07 -2.87 -2.64
N SER A 68 14.60 -4.05 -2.34
CA SER A 68 14.56 -5.13 -3.30
C SER A 68 13.13 -5.63 -3.49
N GLU A 69 12.88 -6.20 -4.66
CA GLU A 69 11.56 -6.78 -4.95
C GLU A 69 11.21 -7.86 -3.94
N ALA A 70 12.19 -8.70 -3.61
CA ALA A 70 11.96 -9.76 -2.64
C ALA A 70 11.58 -9.20 -1.28
N GLN A 71 12.18 -8.10 -0.88
CA GLN A 71 11.88 -7.49 0.40
C GLN A 71 10.49 -6.91 0.44
N VAL A 72 10.10 -6.20 -0.60
CA VAL A 72 8.76 -5.62 -0.66
C VAL A 72 7.72 -6.73 -0.70
N ASP A 73 7.92 -7.72 -1.55
CA ASP A 73 6.94 -8.81 -1.70
C ASP A 73 6.81 -9.64 -0.44
N SER A 74 7.90 -9.79 0.32
CA SER A 74 7.86 -10.61 1.52
C SER A 74 7.25 -9.90 2.71
N PHE A 75 7.45 -8.58 2.81
CA PHE A 75 7.05 -7.85 4.01
C PHE A 75 5.76 -7.07 3.86
N VAL A 76 5.32 -6.76 2.65
CA VAL A 76 4.08 -6.01 2.44
C VAL A 76 2.99 -6.97 2.01
N VAL A 77 1.97 -7.10 2.83
CA VAL A 77 0.81 -7.92 2.53
C VAL A 77 -0.36 -6.98 2.29
N VAL A 78 -0.95 -7.08 1.10
CA VAL A 78 -2.09 -6.25 0.72
C VAL A 78 -3.36 -7.02 1.00
N GLN A 79 -4.29 -6.38 1.70
CA GLN A 79 -5.57 -6.98 2.04
C GLN A 79 -6.72 -6.12 1.52
N ASP A 80 -7.79 -6.79 1.15
CA ASP A 80 -9.05 -6.13 0.79
C ASP A 80 -8.94 -5.18 -0.37
N LEU A 81 -7.97 -5.43 -1.26
CA LEU A 81 -7.86 -4.65 -2.48
C LEU A 81 -8.85 -5.18 -3.49
N ARG A 82 -9.80 -4.33 -3.85
CA ARG A 82 -10.77 -4.67 -4.87
C ARG A 82 -10.47 -3.90 -6.13
N GLU A 83 -10.32 -4.61 -7.21
CA GLU A 83 -10.17 -3.98 -8.51
C GLU A 83 -11.50 -4.03 -9.20
N ARG A 84 -12.07 -2.87 -9.41
CA ARG A 84 -13.39 -2.80 -10.03
C ARG A 84 -13.39 -3.35 -11.43
N ASN A 85 -12.26 -3.24 -12.10
CA ASN A 85 -12.14 -3.68 -13.47
C ASN A 85 -11.58 -5.08 -13.57
N GLN A 86 -11.40 -5.74 -12.46
CA GLN A 86 -10.92 -7.09 -12.48
C GLN A 86 -11.93 -7.96 -13.20
N PRO A 87 -11.48 -8.72 -14.18
CA PRO A 87 -12.41 -9.56 -14.90
C PRO A 87 -13.05 -10.55 -13.96
N ILE A 88 -14.34 -10.65 -14.08
CA ILE A 88 -15.05 -11.64 -13.32
C ILE A 88 -15.22 -12.83 -14.22
N ILE A 89 -14.62 -13.85 -13.81
CA ILE A 89 -14.62 -15.02 -14.66
C ILE A 89 -15.71 -15.96 -14.25
#